data_760934e8f6b29a08fd9798cbedace2fc
#
_entry.id   760934e8f6b29a08fd9798cbedace2fc
#
_cell.length_a   1.000
_cell.length_b   1.000
_cell.length_c   1.000
_cell.angle_alpha   90.00
_cell.angle_beta   90.00
_cell.angle_gamma   90.00
#
_symmetry.space_group_name_H-M   'P 1'
#
loop_
_entity.id
_entity.type
_entity.pdbx_description
1 polymer ?
#
loop_
_entity_poly.entity_id
_entity_poly.type
_entity_poly.pdbx_seq_one_letter_code
_entity_poly.pdbx_strand_id
1 'polypeptide(L)'
;MTMLRSVGLVLSFFAATVVPSLARAAADPYLWLESVDGKRSVDWIQAHNKVSLHALSESPSFAAMNTRFREILDSKAKIPQVTKHGDLYYNFWLDAEHERGIWRRTTLDEYRKAEPRWETVLDVDSLAKAENENWFWSNASVLPTDSTRALVSLSRGGADATVAREFDLVSKTFPKDGFTLPESKSDIGWIDRDHVFVGLAMDSTTMTT
;
A
#
# COMPACT_ATOMS: atom_id res chain seq x y z
N MET A 1 18.23 58.36 76.85
CA MET A 1 17.01 58.58 76.06
C MET A 1 17.42 58.52 74.62
N THR A 2 17.34 57.30 74.03
CA THR A 2 17.90 56.91 72.71
C THR A 2 16.77 56.68 71.75
N MET A 3 16.61 57.51 70.75
CA MET A 3 15.58 57.30 69.69
C MET A 3 16.09 56.33 68.64
N LEU A 4 15.36 55.25 68.46
CA LEU A 4 15.54 54.33 67.35
C LEU A 4 14.80 54.87 66.11
N ARG A 5 15.53 55.11 65.01
CA ARG A 5 14.92 55.38 63.68
C ARG A 5 14.76 54.09 62.89
N SER A 6 13.52 53.74 62.61
CA SER A 6 13.17 52.63 61.73
C SER A 6 13.33 53.09 60.29
N VAL A 7 14.17 52.37 59.52
CA VAL A 7 14.29 52.48 58.06
C VAL A 7 13.39 51.48 57.42
N GLY A 8 12.31 51.89 56.75
CA GLY A 8 11.44 51.03 55.99
C GLY A 8 12.01 50.75 54.58
N LEU A 9 12.27 49.51 54.28
CA LEU A 9 12.71 49.06 52.98
C LEU A 9 11.46 48.80 52.12
N VAL A 10 11.23 49.61 51.08
CA VAL A 10 10.17 49.37 50.09
C VAL A 10 10.72 48.48 48.97
N LEU A 11 10.33 47.21 48.96
CA LEU A 11 10.60 46.28 47.83
C LEU A 11 9.52 46.48 46.73
N SER A 12 9.91 47.12 45.64
CA SER A 12 9.08 47.20 44.43
C SER A 12 9.20 45.93 43.64
N PHE A 13 8.16 45.08 43.61
CA PHE A 13 8.03 43.91 42.72
C PHE A 13 7.64 44.40 41.34
N PHE A 14 8.57 44.35 40.37
CA PHE A 14 8.27 44.46 38.97
C PHE A 14 7.76 43.06 38.47
N ALA A 15 6.46 42.92 38.32
CA ALA A 15 5.87 41.75 37.63
C ALA A 15 6.09 41.93 36.12
N ALA A 16 7.10 41.21 35.59
CA ALA A 16 7.28 41.10 34.16
C ALA A 16 6.16 40.17 33.60
N THR A 17 5.16 40.78 32.99
CA THR A 17 4.16 40.04 32.22
C THR A 17 4.79 39.48 30.94
N VAL A 18 5.16 38.21 30.94
CA VAL A 18 5.53 37.48 29.72
C VAL A 18 4.24 37.29 28.91
N VAL A 19 4.04 38.16 27.93
CA VAL A 19 2.98 37.94 26.91
C VAL A 19 3.48 36.82 25.99
N PRO A 20 2.83 35.63 25.97
CA PRO A 20 3.20 34.61 25.00
C PRO A 20 2.92 35.17 23.62
N SER A 21 3.97 35.42 22.85
CA SER A 21 3.86 35.69 21.42
C SER A 21 3.31 34.44 20.78
N LEU A 22 2.00 34.39 20.52
CA LEU A 22 1.39 33.41 19.65
C LEU A 22 1.96 33.64 18.25
N ALA A 23 3.09 33.01 17.95
CA ALA A 23 3.59 32.91 16.60
C ALA A 23 2.48 32.22 15.79
N ARG A 24 1.70 33.02 15.05
CA ARG A 24 0.72 32.48 14.09
C ARG A 24 1.52 31.74 13.06
N ALA A 25 1.42 30.40 13.04
CA ALA A 25 1.99 29.61 11.97
C ALA A 25 1.54 30.21 10.64
N ALA A 26 2.48 30.49 9.75
CA ALA A 26 2.16 30.97 8.42
C ALA A 26 1.20 29.96 7.79
N ALA A 27 0.08 30.46 7.24
CA ALA A 27 -0.87 29.58 6.56
C ALA A 27 -0.13 28.88 5.40
N ASP A 28 -0.26 27.57 5.29
CA ASP A 28 0.31 26.80 4.20
C ASP A 28 -0.26 27.31 2.86
N PRO A 29 0.59 27.85 1.96
CA PRO A 29 0.14 28.37 0.67
C PRO A 29 -0.29 27.26 -0.30
N TYR A 30 -0.06 25.98 0.05
CA TYR A 30 -0.31 24.81 -0.79
C TYR A 30 -1.48 23.95 -0.32
N LEU A 31 -2.28 24.38 0.67
CA LEU A 31 -3.48 23.64 1.13
C LEU A 31 -4.43 23.22 -0.01
N TRP A 32 -4.45 23.99 -1.09
CA TRP A 32 -5.26 23.65 -2.28
C TRP A 32 -4.79 22.39 -2.99
N LEU A 33 -3.56 21.89 -2.75
CA LEU A 33 -3.05 20.61 -3.30
C LEU A 33 -3.68 19.40 -2.59
N GLU A 34 -4.26 19.57 -1.40
CA GLU A 34 -4.99 18.49 -0.70
C GLU A 34 -6.25 18.05 -1.46
N SER A 35 -6.75 18.88 -2.38
CA SER A 35 -7.83 18.49 -3.28
C SER A 35 -7.29 17.59 -4.38
N VAL A 36 -7.30 16.26 -4.15
CA VAL A 36 -6.69 15.24 -5.02
C VAL A 36 -7.22 15.32 -6.45
N ASP A 37 -8.55 15.47 -6.63
CA ASP A 37 -9.24 15.56 -7.92
C ASP A 37 -9.51 17.00 -8.37
N GLY A 38 -9.01 17.98 -7.62
CA GLY A 38 -9.21 19.39 -7.92
C GLY A 38 -8.51 19.78 -9.22
N LYS A 39 -9.22 20.43 -10.15
CA LYS A 39 -8.64 20.85 -11.45
C LYS A 39 -7.32 21.62 -11.26
N ARG A 40 -7.24 22.52 -10.28
CA ARG A 40 -6.03 23.31 -10.01
C ARG A 40 -4.86 22.43 -9.57
N SER A 41 -5.11 21.43 -8.71
CA SER A 41 -4.10 20.49 -8.22
C SER A 41 -3.59 19.61 -9.35
N VAL A 42 -4.51 19.05 -10.13
CA VAL A 42 -4.18 18.21 -11.29
C VAL A 42 -3.39 18.99 -12.34
N ASP A 43 -3.82 20.20 -12.72
CA ASP A 43 -3.11 21.04 -13.69
C ASP A 43 -1.68 21.38 -13.22
N TRP A 44 -1.51 21.69 -11.93
CA TRP A 44 -0.22 21.99 -11.33
C TRP A 44 0.71 20.76 -11.37
N ILE A 45 0.20 19.60 -10.96
CA ILE A 45 0.95 18.33 -10.98
C ILE A 45 1.37 17.99 -12.42
N GLN A 46 0.47 18.10 -13.38
CA GLN A 46 0.77 17.81 -14.79
C GLN A 46 1.85 18.73 -15.34
N ALA A 47 1.78 20.04 -15.03
CA ALA A 47 2.78 21.01 -15.48
C ALA A 47 4.17 20.70 -14.89
N HIS A 48 4.24 20.35 -13.58
CA HIS A 48 5.49 20.01 -12.91
C HIS A 48 6.05 18.67 -13.39
N ASN A 49 5.18 17.67 -13.59
CA ASN A 49 5.57 16.37 -14.13
C ASN A 49 6.15 16.51 -15.53
N LYS A 50 5.59 17.37 -16.38
CA LYS A 50 6.13 17.62 -17.73
C LYS A 50 7.57 18.13 -17.66
N VAL A 51 7.86 19.09 -16.77
CA VAL A 51 9.21 19.63 -16.58
C VAL A 51 10.16 18.57 -16.04
N SER A 52 9.74 17.83 -15.01
CA SER A 52 10.56 16.80 -14.37
C SER A 52 10.86 15.64 -15.32
N LEU A 53 9.85 15.14 -16.03
CA LEU A 53 10.03 14.07 -17.00
C LEU A 53 10.97 14.48 -18.13
N HIS A 54 10.83 15.71 -18.66
CA HIS A 54 11.73 16.23 -19.68
C HIS A 54 13.17 16.25 -19.18
N ALA A 55 13.41 16.85 -18.01
CA ALA A 55 14.76 16.94 -17.43
C ALA A 55 15.41 15.57 -17.16
N LEU A 56 14.62 14.58 -16.71
CA LEU A 56 15.12 13.25 -16.39
C LEU A 56 15.29 12.36 -17.62
N SER A 57 14.34 12.39 -18.57
CA SER A 57 14.33 11.51 -19.73
C SER A 57 15.35 11.91 -20.81
N GLU A 58 15.82 13.15 -20.82
CA GLU A 58 16.88 13.61 -21.74
C GLU A 58 18.29 13.23 -21.30
N SER A 59 18.44 12.67 -20.11
CA SER A 59 19.72 12.11 -19.69
C SER A 59 20.18 11.02 -20.67
N PRO A 60 21.42 11.05 -21.17
CA PRO A 60 21.93 10.03 -22.11
C PRO A 60 21.86 8.61 -21.58
N SER A 61 21.89 8.44 -20.25
CA SER A 61 21.79 7.14 -19.57
C SER A 61 20.35 6.65 -19.39
N PHE A 62 19.34 7.52 -19.50
CA PHE A 62 17.94 7.18 -19.20
C PHE A 62 17.42 6.02 -20.05
N ALA A 63 17.57 6.12 -21.37
CA ALA A 63 17.11 5.09 -22.29
C ALA A 63 17.78 3.73 -22.05
N ALA A 64 19.11 3.74 -21.82
CA ALA A 64 19.86 2.52 -21.53
C ALA A 64 19.44 1.89 -20.18
N MET A 65 19.27 2.70 -19.13
CA MET A 65 18.80 2.23 -17.84
C MET A 65 17.38 1.69 -17.90
N ASN A 66 16.47 2.36 -18.60
CA ASN A 66 15.08 1.91 -18.75
C ASN A 66 15.03 0.55 -19.47
N THR A 67 15.78 0.39 -20.56
CA THR A 67 15.92 -0.90 -21.26
C THR A 67 16.44 -1.98 -20.30
N ARG A 68 17.51 -1.67 -19.57
CA ARG A 68 18.12 -2.64 -18.64
C ARG A 68 17.19 -3.03 -17.49
N PHE A 69 16.46 -2.08 -16.92
CA PHE A 69 15.47 -2.38 -15.86
C PHE A 69 14.33 -3.25 -16.42
N ARG A 70 13.83 -2.98 -17.61
CA ARG A 70 12.84 -3.85 -18.26
C ARG A 70 13.34 -5.28 -18.43
N GLU A 71 14.54 -5.46 -18.99
CA GLU A 71 15.13 -6.78 -19.14
C GLU A 71 15.21 -7.55 -17.81
N ILE A 72 15.56 -6.86 -16.71
CA ILE A 72 15.64 -7.47 -15.38
C ILE A 72 14.24 -7.83 -14.86
N LEU A 73 13.27 -6.92 -14.97
CA LEU A 73 11.91 -7.12 -14.48
C LEU A 73 11.16 -8.21 -15.26
N ASP A 74 11.38 -8.27 -16.57
CA ASP A 74 10.75 -9.24 -17.47
C ASP A 74 11.48 -10.61 -17.47
N SER A 75 12.65 -10.68 -16.84
CA SER A 75 13.47 -11.90 -16.82
C SER A 75 12.75 -13.07 -16.15
N LYS A 76 12.79 -14.23 -16.80
CA LYS A 76 12.33 -15.53 -16.27
C LYS A 76 13.39 -16.23 -15.41
N ALA A 77 14.63 -15.66 -15.32
CA ALA A 77 15.73 -16.23 -14.53
C ALA A 77 15.67 -15.86 -13.03
N LYS A 78 14.62 -15.18 -12.58
CA LYS A 78 14.40 -14.86 -11.17
C LYS A 78 14.16 -16.12 -10.36
N ILE A 79 14.72 -16.19 -9.14
CA ILE A 79 14.43 -17.28 -8.20
C ILE A 79 13.05 -17.05 -7.59
N PRO A 80 12.07 -17.95 -7.78
CA PRO A 80 10.76 -17.80 -7.18
C PRO A 80 10.86 -17.92 -5.65
N GLN A 81 10.51 -16.85 -4.93
CA GLN A 81 10.32 -16.94 -3.48
C GLN A 81 8.97 -17.60 -3.20
N VAL A 82 8.95 -18.57 -2.30
CA VAL A 82 7.77 -19.38 -2.04
C VAL A 82 7.35 -19.34 -0.57
N THR A 83 6.04 -19.39 -0.35
CA THR A 83 5.44 -19.59 0.97
C THR A 83 4.75 -20.96 0.99
N LYS A 84 4.98 -21.75 2.04
CA LYS A 84 4.36 -23.06 2.18
C LYS A 84 2.99 -22.95 2.84
N HIS A 85 1.96 -23.54 2.20
CA HIS A 85 0.63 -23.73 2.77
C HIS A 85 0.20 -25.18 2.51
N GLY A 86 -0.07 -25.94 3.58
CA GLY A 86 -0.25 -27.38 3.48
C GLY A 86 0.97 -28.04 2.86
N ASP A 87 0.77 -28.83 1.82
CA ASP A 87 1.84 -29.52 1.08
C ASP A 87 2.29 -28.79 -0.18
N LEU A 88 1.76 -27.58 -0.44
CA LEU A 88 2.03 -26.80 -1.63
C LEU A 88 2.85 -25.54 -1.31
N TYR A 89 3.59 -25.12 -2.32
CA TYR A 89 4.49 -23.95 -2.29
C TYR A 89 3.92 -22.89 -3.24
N TYR A 90 3.54 -21.76 -2.69
CA TYR A 90 2.89 -20.66 -3.41
C TYR A 90 3.90 -19.56 -3.72
N ASN A 91 3.76 -18.96 -4.89
CA ASN A 91 4.58 -17.85 -5.38
C ASN A 91 3.71 -16.86 -6.13
N PHE A 92 3.98 -15.57 -5.96
CA PHE A 92 3.46 -14.54 -6.85
C PHE A 92 4.54 -14.18 -7.87
N TRP A 93 4.16 -14.19 -9.15
CA TRP A 93 5.10 -14.05 -10.25
C TRP A 93 4.66 -12.98 -11.23
N LEU A 94 5.62 -12.13 -11.62
CA LEU A 94 5.48 -11.07 -12.62
C LEU A 94 6.49 -11.34 -13.73
N ASP A 95 6.09 -11.20 -14.97
CA ASP A 95 6.95 -11.21 -16.17
C ASP A 95 6.30 -10.41 -17.30
N ALA A 96 6.89 -10.42 -18.50
CA ALA A 96 6.37 -9.70 -19.66
C ALA A 96 4.99 -10.20 -20.15
N GLU A 97 4.63 -11.44 -19.82
CA GLU A 97 3.34 -12.03 -20.19
C GLU A 97 2.25 -11.77 -19.14
N HIS A 98 2.67 -11.49 -17.90
CA HIS A 98 1.80 -11.29 -16.74
C HIS A 98 2.20 -10.00 -16.03
N GLU A 99 1.82 -8.87 -16.62
CA GLU A 99 2.19 -7.54 -16.11
C GLU A 99 1.58 -7.24 -14.74
N ARG A 100 0.37 -7.77 -14.46
CA ARG A 100 -0.31 -7.67 -13.15
C ARG A 100 -0.01 -8.85 -12.26
N GLY A 101 0.58 -9.90 -12.81
CA GLY A 101 1.09 -11.08 -12.15
C GLY A 101 0.11 -12.23 -12.01
N ILE A 102 0.71 -13.37 -11.71
CA ILE A 102 -0.02 -14.60 -11.40
C ILE A 102 0.33 -15.12 -10.01
N TRP A 103 -0.67 -15.49 -9.25
CA TRP A 103 -0.50 -16.29 -8.06
C TRP A 103 -0.52 -17.76 -8.48
N ARG A 104 0.54 -18.50 -8.19
CA ARG A 104 0.77 -19.86 -8.65
C ARG A 104 1.28 -20.72 -7.53
N ARG A 105 1.16 -22.04 -7.69
CA ARG A 105 1.62 -23.00 -6.68
C ARG A 105 2.27 -24.23 -7.34
N THR A 106 3.07 -24.93 -6.56
CA THR A 106 3.73 -26.17 -6.99
C THR A 106 4.00 -27.08 -5.80
N THR A 107 4.43 -28.32 -6.06
CA THR A 107 4.91 -29.25 -5.02
C THR A 107 6.39 -29.03 -4.73
N LEU A 108 6.88 -29.53 -3.58
CA LEU A 108 8.30 -29.47 -3.25
C LEU A 108 9.19 -30.17 -4.30
N ASP A 109 8.73 -31.31 -4.80
CA ASP A 109 9.49 -32.10 -5.79
C ASP A 109 9.60 -31.38 -7.13
N GLU A 110 8.54 -30.67 -7.54
CA GLU A 110 8.60 -29.80 -8.73
C GLU A 110 9.50 -28.59 -8.48
N TYR A 111 9.36 -27.93 -7.32
CA TYR A 111 10.14 -26.73 -6.99
C TYR A 111 11.66 -26.97 -7.00
N ARG A 112 12.11 -28.19 -6.70
CA ARG A 112 13.53 -28.57 -6.71
C ARG A 112 14.11 -28.79 -8.11
N LYS A 113 13.27 -28.85 -9.14
CA LYS A 113 13.73 -29.03 -10.52
C LYS A 113 14.31 -27.72 -11.08
N ALA A 114 15.17 -27.85 -12.08
CA ALA A 114 15.69 -26.69 -12.81
C ALA A 114 14.56 -25.91 -13.51
N GLU A 115 13.52 -26.61 -13.98
CA GLU A 115 12.35 -26.04 -14.60
C GLU A 115 11.09 -26.58 -13.89
N PRO A 116 10.65 -25.93 -12.80
CA PRO A 116 9.46 -26.33 -12.05
C PRO A 116 8.19 -26.14 -12.87
N ARG A 117 7.26 -27.08 -12.78
CA ARG A 117 5.90 -26.89 -13.27
C ARG A 117 5.07 -26.17 -12.22
N TRP A 118 4.43 -25.10 -12.63
CA TRP A 118 3.58 -24.29 -11.78
C TRP A 118 2.11 -24.44 -12.19
N GLU A 119 1.24 -24.55 -11.21
CA GLU A 119 -0.20 -24.48 -11.37
C GLU A 119 -0.65 -23.04 -11.08
N THR A 120 -1.29 -22.38 -12.05
CA THR A 120 -1.90 -21.05 -11.83
C THR A 120 -3.09 -21.18 -10.90
N VAL A 121 -3.08 -20.39 -9.83
CA VAL A 121 -4.16 -20.27 -8.85
C VAL A 121 -5.05 -19.08 -9.21
N LEU A 122 -4.46 -17.91 -9.42
CA LEU A 122 -5.16 -16.69 -9.82
C LEU A 122 -4.29 -15.91 -10.80
N ASP A 123 -4.84 -15.58 -11.94
CA ASP A 123 -4.26 -14.69 -12.94
C ASP A 123 -4.90 -13.31 -12.79
N VAL A 124 -4.10 -12.32 -12.36
CA VAL A 124 -4.61 -10.98 -12.08
C VAL A 124 -4.90 -10.21 -13.36
N ASP A 125 -4.17 -10.45 -14.45
CA ASP A 125 -4.44 -9.85 -15.76
C ASP A 125 -5.79 -10.32 -16.30
N SER A 126 -6.06 -11.62 -16.23
CA SER A 126 -7.34 -12.22 -16.63
C SER A 126 -8.50 -11.73 -15.76
N LEU A 127 -8.31 -11.63 -14.44
CA LEU A 127 -9.31 -11.11 -13.51
C LEU A 127 -9.64 -9.65 -13.81
N ALA A 128 -8.61 -8.81 -13.99
CA ALA A 128 -8.76 -7.40 -14.30
C ALA A 128 -9.57 -7.18 -15.58
N LYS A 129 -9.30 -8.00 -16.60
CA LYS A 129 -10.03 -7.97 -17.86
C LYS A 129 -11.49 -8.43 -17.69
N ALA A 130 -11.72 -9.51 -16.95
CA ALA A 130 -13.07 -10.09 -16.77
C ALA A 130 -13.98 -9.15 -15.97
N GLU A 131 -13.45 -8.47 -14.98
CA GLU A 131 -14.19 -7.54 -14.11
C GLU A 131 -14.18 -6.10 -14.64
N ASN A 132 -13.43 -5.80 -15.71
CA ASN A 132 -13.19 -4.46 -16.24
C ASN A 132 -12.67 -3.49 -15.15
N GLU A 133 -11.73 -3.97 -14.33
CA GLU A 133 -11.16 -3.27 -13.20
C GLU A 133 -9.63 -3.19 -13.30
N ASN A 134 -9.05 -2.12 -12.78
CA ASN A 134 -7.60 -1.95 -12.77
C ASN A 134 -6.95 -2.65 -11.56
N TRP A 135 -7.16 -3.96 -11.43
CA TRP A 135 -6.66 -4.74 -10.31
C TRP A 135 -5.14 -4.87 -10.28
N PHE A 136 -4.59 -4.67 -9.10
CA PHE A 136 -3.22 -5.02 -8.73
C PHE A 136 -3.24 -5.93 -7.50
N TRP A 137 -2.33 -6.88 -7.50
CA TRP A 137 -2.14 -7.76 -6.36
C TRP A 137 -1.58 -7.00 -5.16
N SER A 138 -2.17 -7.21 -3.99
CA SER A 138 -1.65 -6.71 -2.73
C SER A 138 -1.14 -7.87 -1.87
N ASN A 139 -2.03 -8.81 -1.49
CA ASN A 139 -1.69 -9.91 -0.61
C ASN A 139 -2.67 -11.09 -0.76
N ALA A 140 -2.25 -12.27 -0.24
CA ALA A 140 -3.15 -13.37 0.06
C ALA A 140 -2.80 -14.00 1.40
N SER A 141 -3.81 -14.22 2.23
CA SER A 141 -3.72 -14.92 3.51
C SER A 141 -4.46 -16.25 3.41
N VAL A 142 -3.74 -17.35 3.35
CA VAL A 142 -4.32 -18.71 3.31
C VAL A 142 -4.76 -19.10 4.71
N LEU A 143 -5.95 -19.71 4.85
CA LEU A 143 -6.47 -20.19 6.13
C LEU A 143 -5.52 -21.27 6.70
N PRO A 144 -4.91 -21.03 7.88
CA PRO A 144 -3.86 -21.92 8.39
C PRO A 144 -4.31 -23.35 8.69
N THR A 145 -5.57 -23.52 9.11
CA THR A 145 -6.15 -24.80 9.52
C THR A 145 -6.73 -25.58 8.35
N ASP A 146 -7.01 -24.90 7.23
CA ASP A 146 -7.63 -25.45 6.05
C ASP A 146 -7.09 -24.74 4.82
N SER A 147 -6.02 -25.26 4.25
CA SER A 147 -5.33 -24.66 3.09
C SER A 147 -6.17 -24.72 1.79
N THR A 148 -7.50 -24.77 1.89
CA THR A 148 -8.43 -24.72 0.74
C THR A 148 -9.00 -23.32 0.50
N ARG A 149 -8.79 -22.36 1.43
CA ARG A 149 -9.33 -21.01 1.36
C ARG A 149 -8.25 -19.95 1.59
N ALA A 150 -8.42 -18.81 0.96
CA ALA A 150 -7.58 -17.65 1.15
C ALA A 150 -8.42 -16.37 1.18
N LEU A 151 -7.91 -15.34 1.87
CA LEU A 151 -8.35 -13.95 1.70
C LEU A 151 -7.40 -13.30 0.72
N VAL A 152 -7.90 -12.87 -0.41
CA VAL A 152 -7.12 -12.18 -1.46
C VAL A 152 -7.43 -10.70 -1.40
N SER A 153 -6.39 -9.88 -1.24
CA SER A 153 -6.49 -8.42 -1.25
C SER A 153 -5.97 -7.88 -2.57
N LEU A 154 -6.78 -7.07 -3.22
CA LEU A 154 -6.52 -6.44 -4.51
C LEU A 154 -6.71 -4.93 -4.39
N SER A 155 -5.82 -4.15 -4.99
CA SER A 155 -5.95 -2.69 -5.05
C SER A 155 -6.32 -2.21 -6.45
N ARG A 156 -7.07 -1.11 -6.55
CA ARG A 156 -7.31 -0.43 -7.83
C ARG A 156 -6.16 0.49 -8.15
N GLY A 157 -5.51 0.25 -9.28
CA GLY A 157 -4.41 1.09 -9.75
C GLY A 157 -3.15 1.07 -8.88
N GLY A 158 -3.01 0.12 -7.93
CA GLY A 158 -1.89 0.08 -7.00
C GLY A 158 -2.02 1.05 -5.82
N ALA A 159 -3.24 1.52 -5.52
CA ALA A 159 -3.52 2.36 -4.35
C ALA A 159 -3.30 1.60 -3.03
N ASP A 160 -3.15 2.35 -1.92
CA ASP A 160 -3.03 1.78 -0.57
C ASP A 160 -4.32 1.12 -0.08
N ALA A 161 -5.48 1.57 -0.57
CA ALA A 161 -6.76 0.95 -0.27
C ALA A 161 -6.92 -0.35 -1.06
N THR A 162 -7.47 -1.37 -0.40
CA THR A 162 -7.68 -2.69 -1.00
C THR A 162 -9.12 -3.17 -0.84
N VAL A 163 -9.56 -3.96 -1.79
CA VAL A 163 -10.74 -4.83 -1.66
C VAL A 163 -10.23 -6.20 -1.25
N ALA A 164 -10.75 -6.76 -0.18
CA ALA A 164 -10.41 -8.13 0.23
C ALA A 164 -11.58 -9.07 -0.04
N ARG A 165 -11.29 -10.22 -0.65
CA ARG A 165 -12.31 -11.23 -0.99
C ARG A 165 -11.82 -12.63 -0.62
N GLU A 166 -12.73 -13.43 -0.11
CA GLU A 166 -12.47 -14.86 0.06
C GLU A 166 -12.31 -15.53 -1.30
N PHE A 167 -11.35 -16.44 -1.39
CA PHE A 167 -11.01 -17.20 -2.59
C PHE A 167 -10.92 -18.69 -2.27
N ASP A 168 -11.60 -19.50 -3.02
CA ASP A 168 -11.54 -20.95 -2.90
C ASP A 168 -10.36 -21.49 -3.74
N LEU A 169 -9.39 -22.10 -3.07
CA LEU A 169 -8.15 -22.60 -3.66
C LEU A 169 -8.33 -23.93 -4.44
N VAL A 170 -9.48 -24.60 -4.26
CA VAL A 170 -9.80 -25.86 -4.96
C VAL A 170 -10.47 -25.54 -6.29
N SER A 171 -11.56 -24.75 -6.26
CA SER A 171 -12.26 -24.33 -7.47
C SER A 171 -11.57 -23.16 -8.19
N LYS A 172 -10.66 -22.46 -7.52
CA LYS A 172 -9.97 -21.27 -8.02
C LYS A 172 -10.92 -20.14 -8.41
N THR A 173 -11.89 -19.90 -7.56
CA THR A 173 -12.93 -18.89 -7.77
C THR A 173 -13.19 -18.07 -6.49
N PHE A 174 -13.78 -16.91 -6.64
CA PHE A 174 -14.34 -16.13 -5.55
C PHE A 174 -15.77 -16.62 -5.27
N PRO A 175 -16.05 -17.29 -4.12
CA PRO A 175 -17.39 -17.74 -3.79
C PRO A 175 -18.35 -16.57 -3.58
N LYS A 176 -19.60 -16.70 -4.02
CA LYS A 176 -20.60 -15.63 -3.91
C LYS A 176 -20.92 -15.24 -2.47
N ASP A 177 -20.89 -16.25 -1.58
CA ASP A 177 -21.20 -16.09 -0.15
C ASP A 177 -19.95 -16.02 0.72
N GLY A 178 -18.78 -15.78 0.11
CA GLY A 178 -17.51 -15.66 0.81
C GLY A 178 -17.33 -14.27 1.46
N PHE A 179 -16.38 -14.17 2.36
CA PHE A 179 -16.02 -12.89 2.97
C PHE A 179 -15.63 -11.87 1.91
N THR A 180 -16.20 -10.67 2.03
CA THR A 180 -15.88 -9.54 1.16
C THR A 180 -15.81 -8.26 1.98
N LEU A 181 -14.69 -7.53 1.88
CA LEU A 181 -14.57 -6.19 2.42
C LEU A 181 -14.55 -5.18 1.29
N PRO A 182 -15.28 -4.07 1.45
CA PRO A 182 -15.24 -2.98 0.49
C PRO A 182 -13.85 -2.33 0.48
N GLU A 183 -13.59 -1.54 -0.57
CA GLU A 183 -12.33 -0.81 -0.70
C GLU A 183 -12.08 0.12 0.49
N SER A 184 -10.99 -0.13 1.19
CA SER A 184 -10.55 0.68 2.32
C SER A 184 -9.09 0.38 2.66
N LYS A 185 -8.45 1.26 3.43
CA LYS A 185 -7.22 0.90 4.15
C LYS A 185 -7.63 -0.01 5.30
N SER A 186 -7.46 -1.30 5.10
CA SER A 186 -7.94 -2.33 6.02
C SER A 186 -6.94 -3.45 6.17
N ASP A 187 -6.95 -4.06 7.35
CA ASP A 187 -6.34 -5.35 7.62
C ASP A 187 -7.43 -6.39 7.80
N ILE A 188 -7.22 -7.57 7.21
CA ILE A 188 -8.10 -8.72 7.38
C ILE A 188 -7.26 -9.96 7.70
N GLY A 189 -7.70 -10.77 8.65
CA GLY A 189 -7.02 -12.00 9.03
C GLY A 189 -7.99 -13.08 9.49
N TRP A 190 -7.63 -14.33 9.27
CA TRP A 190 -8.42 -15.47 9.72
C TRP A 190 -8.39 -15.63 11.25
N ILE A 191 -9.55 -15.85 11.85
CA ILE A 191 -9.70 -16.46 13.17
C ILE A 191 -9.87 -17.96 12.98
N ASP A 192 -10.87 -18.34 12.19
CA ASP A 192 -11.21 -19.69 11.78
C ASP A 192 -11.92 -19.66 10.41
N ARG A 193 -12.56 -20.77 10.02
CA ARG A 193 -13.25 -20.90 8.75
C ARG A 193 -14.42 -19.92 8.58
N ASP A 194 -15.08 -19.59 9.67
CA ASP A 194 -16.35 -18.84 9.66
C ASP A 194 -16.18 -17.42 10.24
N HIS A 195 -14.97 -17.07 10.71
CA HIS A 195 -14.69 -15.79 11.35
C HIS A 195 -13.37 -15.17 10.88
N VAL A 196 -13.39 -13.88 10.73
CA VAL A 196 -12.21 -13.06 10.40
C VAL A 196 -12.08 -11.88 11.36
N PHE A 197 -10.85 -11.50 11.67
CA PHE A 197 -10.56 -10.18 12.24
C PHE A 197 -10.54 -9.15 11.12
N VAL A 198 -11.13 -7.98 11.38
CA VAL A 198 -11.15 -6.86 10.44
C VAL A 198 -10.77 -5.59 11.17
N GLY A 199 -9.72 -4.92 10.70
CA GLY A 199 -9.40 -3.53 11.02
C GLY A 199 -9.76 -2.65 9.82
N LEU A 200 -10.69 -1.71 9.99
CA LEU A 200 -11.12 -0.80 8.93
C LEU A 200 -10.78 0.63 9.32
N ALA A 201 -10.39 1.44 8.35
CA ALA A 201 -10.47 2.88 8.49
C ALA A 201 -11.96 3.27 8.64
N MET A 202 -12.30 3.85 9.80
CA MET A 202 -13.69 4.19 10.14
C MET A 202 -14.21 5.43 9.40
N ASP A 203 -13.33 6.19 8.78
CA ASP A 203 -13.62 7.43 8.10
C ASP A 203 -13.05 7.41 6.67
N SER A 204 -13.90 7.70 5.69
CA SER A 204 -13.50 7.81 4.29
C SER A 204 -12.47 8.94 4.04
N THR A 205 -12.37 9.92 4.95
CA THR A 205 -11.39 11.01 4.85
C THR A 205 -9.97 10.56 5.19
N THR A 206 -9.81 9.41 5.86
CA THR A 206 -8.49 8.86 6.24
C THR A 206 -7.90 7.93 5.18
N MET A 207 -8.57 7.73 4.05
CA MET A 207 -8.10 6.84 2.97
C MET A 207 -6.89 7.36 2.20
N THR A 208 -6.50 8.62 2.41
CA THR A 208 -5.50 9.32 1.59
C THR A 208 -4.15 9.52 2.28
N THR A 209 -3.93 9.04 3.47
CA THR A 209 -2.65 9.26 4.18
C THR A 209 -1.79 8.01 4.23
#